data_4bb67acdfbf87477fceedf221183d8d2
#
_entry.id   4bb67acdfbf87477fceedf221183d8d2
#
_cell.length_a   1.000
_cell.length_b   1.000
_cell.length_c   1.000
_cell.angle_alpha   90.00
_cell.angle_beta   90.00
_cell.angle_gamma   90.00
#
_symmetry.space_group_name_H-M   'P 1'
#
loop_
_entity.id
_entity.type
_entity.pdbx_description
1 polymer ?
#
loop_
_entity_poly.entity_id
_entity_poly.type
_entity_poly.pdbx_seq_one_letter_code
_entity_poly.pdbx_strand_id
1 'polypeptide(L)'
;MQFLAVHQFAPSSVSICSSNVSSRLRPKKSNSTIITTARARAISRSSACYPTQCTVVNRTGSNPIDRRSANYEPSIWSFDYIQSLTSQYKGEPYTSRVNKLEGDVRRMLVEMENTLAQLELIDTLQRLGLSYRLEDEIKTILEKKIPYNMDNPNCNLYAIALEFRLLRQHGYAVPQEIFNIFKDETGKFKASISDDIMGVLALYEASFYGKIGESILEEARVFSTECLKNYLINNNNDDDYNYNIQVVSHALELPLHWRTTRTEAKWFIHVYEKKQDMNPTLLEFSKLDFNIIQSTHHEELKHLFRWWKHTKLGEKLNFTRDRLMECFLWKVGVRFEPKFSYFRTITAKSYELITLIDDIYDVYGTLEELELFTKAVERWDVKMINELPDYMKMPFLVLHNTINEMVFEVLRDQDIAINIEYLKKTWVDMCRSFLQEAKWYYSGYTPTLQEYIDNAWKSVGGPVLIVHAYFSHANHTITNEVLECLEEGYPPIVRQSAIILRLANDLATSSEELKRGDAPKSIQCYMKETNVTEEEARHHIKFLISETWKEMNNPEGLCASSSMIEDARNFARMGLFMYQHGDGHSSQDNRSKERISELIIKPIP
;
A
#
# COMPACT_ATOMS: atom_id res chain seq x y z
N MET A 1 13.33 -33.64 -0.32
CA MET A 1 13.31 -34.56 0.84
C MET A 1 14.41 -34.13 1.79
N GLN A 2 14.06 -33.31 2.79
CA GLN A 2 14.66 -33.33 4.13
C GLN A 2 13.89 -32.29 4.96
N PHE A 3 13.20 -32.81 5.96
CA PHE A 3 12.43 -32.02 6.93
C PHE A 3 13.39 -31.35 7.91
N LEU A 4 13.22 -30.06 8.15
CA LEU A 4 13.83 -29.37 9.28
C LEU A 4 12.79 -29.23 10.39
N ALA A 5 13.15 -29.78 11.54
CA ALA A 5 12.32 -29.85 12.74
C ALA A 5 12.26 -28.49 13.44
N VAL A 6 11.04 -28.13 13.83
CA VAL A 6 10.76 -26.96 14.69
C VAL A 6 11.00 -27.38 16.15
N HIS A 7 11.88 -26.68 16.85
CA HIS A 7 12.05 -26.82 18.30
C HIS A 7 10.91 -26.10 19.02
N GLN A 8 10.14 -26.89 19.76
CA GLN A 8 9.18 -26.42 20.76
C GLN A 8 9.91 -25.98 22.04
N PHE A 9 9.67 -24.77 22.51
CA PHE A 9 9.94 -24.37 23.88
C PHE A 9 8.66 -24.47 24.70
N ALA A 10 8.71 -25.25 25.77
CA ALA A 10 7.65 -25.40 26.74
C ALA A 10 7.74 -24.34 27.85
N PRO A 11 6.64 -23.82 28.38
CA PRO A 11 6.69 -22.90 29.50
C PRO A 11 6.68 -23.62 30.85
N SER A 12 7.43 -23.05 31.79
CA SER A 12 7.60 -23.49 33.16
C SER A 12 6.34 -23.26 33.98
N SER A 13 5.95 -24.27 34.76
CA SER A 13 4.83 -24.27 35.69
C SER A 13 5.12 -23.48 36.97
N VAL A 14 4.20 -22.63 37.40
CA VAL A 14 4.12 -22.08 38.76
C VAL A 14 2.79 -22.49 39.37
N SER A 15 2.87 -23.14 40.52
CA SER A 15 1.75 -23.59 41.37
C SER A 15 1.06 -22.45 42.10
N ILE A 16 -0.25 -22.52 42.17
CA ILE A 16 -1.07 -21.62 43.00
C ILE A 16 -1.92 -22.42 43.96
N CYS A 17 -1.86 -22.00 45.21
CA CYS A 17 -2.72 -22.47 46.31
C CYS A 17 -4.13 -21.89 46.21
N SER A 18 -5.11 -22.76 46.47
CA SER A 18 -6.51 -22.51 46.61
C SER A 18 -6.92 -22.01 47.98
N SER A 19 -7.92 -21.13 48.09
CA SER A 19 -8.81 -21.06 49.25
C SER A 19 -10.25 -20.72 48.82
N ASN A 20 -11.15 -21.61 49.17
CA ASN A 20 -12.60 -21.53 49.04
C ASN A 20 -13.21 -20.60 50.10
N VAL A 21 -14.26 -19.85 49.75
CA VAL A 21 -15.44 -19.67 50.65
C VAL A 21 -16.70 -19.47 49.82
N SER A 22 -17.71 -20.26 50.18
CA SER A 22 -19.08 -20.33 49.67
C SER A 22 -19.98 -19.37 50.43
N SER A 23 -21.05 -18.79 49.80
CA SER A 23 -22.40 -18.80 50.35
C SER A 23 -23.47 -18.32 49.37
N ARG A 24 -24.52 -19.08 49.36
CA ARG A 24 -25.81 -18.93 48.63
C ARG A 24 -26.64 -17.75 49.16
N LEU A 25 -27.55 -17.20 48.34
CA LEU A 25 -29.00 -17.19 48.59
C LEU A 25 -29.79 -16.45 47.47
N ARG A 26 -30.83 -17.09 46.98
CA ARG A 26 -32.01 -16.56 46.22
C ARG A 26 -33.22 -16.54 47.18
N PRO A 27 -34.45 -16.14 46.77
CA PRO A 27 -34.99 -15.03 45.94
C PRO A 27 -36.19 -14.32 46.67
N LYS A 28 -36.82 -13.29 46.06
CA LYS A 28 -38.30 -13.13 46.08
C LYS A 28 -38.82 -12.00 45.19
N LYS A 29 -39.97 -12.32 44.56
CA LYS A 29 -40.84 -11.46 43.75
C LYS A 29 -41.68 -10.53 44.64
N SER A 30 -42.13 -9.37 44.10
CA SER A 30 -43.54 -8.97 44.19
C SER A 30 -43.89 -7.82 43.27
N ASN A 31 -45.08 -7.88 42.68
CA ASN A 31 -45.79 -6.91 41.85
C ASN A 31 -46.27 -5.70 42.65
N SER A 32 -46.40 -4.54 41.97
CA SER A 32 -47.68 -3.80 42.01
C SER A 32 -47.66 -2.61 41.03
N THR A 33 -48.77 -2.49 40.33
CA THR A 33 -49.24 -1.46 39.41
C THR A 33 -49.71 -0.23 40.19
N ILE A 34 -49.49 1.00 39.70
CA ILE A 34 -50.45 2.12 39.80
C ILE A 34 -50.16 3.14 38.70
N ILE A 35 -51.24 3.60 38.08
CA ILE A 35 -51.42 4.61 37.02
C ILE A 35 -51.44 6.01 37.63
N THR A 36 -50.89 7.04 36.94
CA THR A 36 -51.58 8.33 36.72
C THR A 36 -50.75 9.31 35.86
N THR A 37 -51.34 9.71 34.76
CA THR A 37 -51.52 11.01 34.06
C THR A 37 -50.42 12.07 33.98
N ALA A 38 -50.05 12.30 32.74
CA ALA A 38 -49.88 13.54 31.92
C ALA A 38 -49.25 14.80 32.46
N ARG A 39 -48.18 15.23 31.76
CA ARG A 39 -48.11 16.58 31.11
C ARG A 39 -46.91 16.69 30.18
N ALA A 40 -47.20 17.15 28.97
CA ALA A 40 -46.24 17.33 27.89
C ALA A 40 -45.25 18.49 28.15
N ARG A 41 -43.97 18.29 27.84
CA ARG A 41 -43.03 19.33 27.44
C ARG A 41 -42.15 18.81 26.29
N ALA A 42 -42.18 19.55 25.20
CA ALA A 42 -41.39 19.28 24.00
C ALA A 42 -39.89 19.41 24.31
N ILE A 43 -39.13 18.37 24.00
CA ILE A 43 -37.68 18.40 23.87
C ILE A 43 -37.38 17.78 22.52
N SER A 44 -36.68 18.59 21.68
CA SER A 44 -36.21 18.22 20.35
C SER A 44 -35.43 16.90 20.41
N ARG A 45 -35.92 15.88 19.74
CA ARG A 45 -35.19 14.65 19.47
C ARG A 45 -34.44 14.81 18.14
N SER A 46 -33.13 14.74 18.23
CA SER A 46 -32.30 14.42 17.08
C SER A 46 -32.72 13.04 16.56
N SER A 47 -33.18 13.02 15.31
CA SER A 47 -33.54 11.78 14.61
C SER A 47 -32.29 10.97 14.35
N ALA A 48 -32.14 9.86 15.06
CA ALA A 48 -31.26 8.80 14.60
C ALA A 48 -31.89 8.19 13.34
N CYS A 49 -31.27 8.37 12.20
CA CYS A 49 -31.61 7.66 10.98
C CYS A 49 -31.32 6.18 11.17
N TYR A 50 -32.35 5.38 11.24
CA TYR A 50 -32.22 3.93 11.01
C TYR A 50 -32.01 3.68 9.52
N PRO A 51 -31.13 2.75 9.10
CA PRO A 51 -30.92 2.45 7.70
C PRO A 51 -32.20 1.92 7.08
N THR A 52 -32.64 2.57 6.00
CA THR A 52 -33.79 2.13 5.20
C THR A 52 -33.35 0.93 4.38
N GLN A 53 -33.90 -0.25 4.67
CA GLN A 53 -33.74 -1.44 3.83
C GLN A 53 -34.42 -1.18 2.48
N CYS A 54 -33.63 -1.18 1.40
CA CYS A 54 -34.16 -1.16 0.04
C CYS A 54 -34.58 -2.57 -0.38
N THR A 55 -35.87 -2.83 -0.38
CA THR A 55 -36.44 -4.07 -0.92
C THR A 55 -36.61 -3.96 -2.43
N VAL A 56 -35.84 -4.73 -3.19
CA VAL A 56 -36.03 -4.86 -4.64
C VAL A 56 -37.07 -5.95 -4.91
N VAL A 57 -38.25 -5.56 -5.38
CA VAL A 57 -39.31 -6.50 -5.76
C VAL A 57 -39.01 -7.08 -7.15
N ASN A 58 -38.54 -8.32 -7.19
CA ASN A 58 -38.45 -9.11 -8.42
C ASN A 58 -39.85 -9.62 -8.82
N ARG A 59 -40.22 -9.42 -10.08
CA ARG A 59 -41.56 -9.77 -10.65
C ARG A 59 -41.78 -11.26 -10.94
N THR A 60 -40.99 -12.16 -10.39
CA THR A 60 -41.21 -13.61 -10.46
C THR A 60 -41.35 -14.13 -9.04
N GLY A 61 -42.53 -14.63 -8.70
CA GLY A 61 -43.08 -15.14 -7.41
C GLY A 61 -42.18 -15.83 -6.40
N SER A 62 -40.93 -15.41 -6.20
CA SER A 62 -40.04 -15.78 -5.12
C SER A 62 -40.05 -14.67 -4.05
N ASN A 63 -39.96 -15.02 -2.79
CA ASN A 63 -39.82 -14.07 -1.68
C ASN A 63 -38.70 -13.08 -2.02
N PRO A 64 -38.86 -11.76 -1.71
CA PRO A 64 -37.80 -10.77 -1.94
C PRO A 64 -36.53 -11.20 -1.20
N ILE A 65 -35.42 -11.30 -1.91
CA ILE A 65 -34.11 -11.58 -1.33
C ILE A 65 -33.74 -10.37 -0.47
N ASP A 66 -33.52 -10.57 0.82
CA ASP A 66 -33.00 -9.52 1.71
C ASP A 66 -31.50 -9.32 1.39
N ARG A 67 -31.16 -8.17 0.83
CA ARG A 67 -29.79 -7.85 0.41
C ARG A 67 -29.16 -6.87 1.38
N ARG A 68 -27.93 -7.15 1.76
CA ARG A 68 -27.11 -6.23 2.55
C ARG A 68 -26.81 -4.95 1.76
N SER A 69 -26.54 -3.88 2.48
CA SER A 69 -26.01 -2.62 1.94
C SER A 69 -24.98 -2.06 2.89
N ALA A 70 -23.83 -1.64 2.37
CA ALA A 70 -22.83 -0.92 3.15
C ALA A 70 -23.07 0.60 3.16
N ASN A 71 -24.07 1.08 2.43
CA ASN A 71 -24.44 2.50 2.32
C ASN A 71 -23.26 3.41 1.97
N TYR A 72 -22.49 3.01 0.97
CA TYR A 72 -21.33 3.78 0.53
C TYR A 72 -21.73 5.15 0.01
N GLU A 73 -20.98 6.17 0.45
CA GLU A 73 -21.15 7.53 -0.08
C GLU A 73 -20.71 7.61 -1.55
N PRO A 74 -21.45 8.38 -2.38
CA PRO A 74 -21.07 8.64 -3.77
C PRO A 74 -19.68 9.28 -3.87
N SER A 75 -19.02 9.12 -5.02
CA SER A 75 -17.75 9.79 -5.29
C SER A 75 -17.88 11.31 -5.18
N ILE A 76 -16.97 11.96 -4.45
CA ILE A 76 -16.86 13.41 -4.36
C ILE A 76 -16.23 14.04 -5.62
N TRP A 77 -15.72 13.22 -6.52
CA TRP A 77 -15.04 13.63 -7.75
C TRP A 77 -15.99 13.57 -8.95
N SER A 78 -16.66 14.69 -9.25
CA SER A 78 -17.61 14.72 -10.35
C SER A 78 -16.91 14.61 -11.72
N PHE A 79 -17.58 13.97 -12.68
CA PHE A 79 -17.11 13.85 -14.06
C PHE A 79 -16.76 15.21 -14.67
N ASP A 80 -17.66 16.20 -14.53
CA ASP A 80 -17.46 17.52 -15.13
C ASP A 80 -16.26 18.26 -14.53
N TYR A 81 -16.05 18.13 -13.22
CA TYR A 81 -14.86 18.68 -12.57
C TYR A 81 -13.59 18.06 -13.14
N ILE A 82 -13.50 16.73 -13.24
CA ILE A 82 -12.31 16.06 -13.79
C ILE A 82 -12.09 16.45 -15.27
N GLN A 83 -13.16 16.52 -16.10
CA GLN A 83 -12.99 16.96 -17.48
C GLN A 83 -12.55 18.42 -17.61
N SER A 84 -12.80 19.27 -16.59
CA SER A 84 -12.39 20.68 -16.57
C SER A 84 -10.94 20.91 -16.14
N LEU A 85 -10.23 19.88 -15.61
CA LEU A 85 -8.86 20.03 -15.15
C LEU A 85 -7.94 20.55 -16.26
N THR A 86 -7.19 21.59 -15.97
CA THR A 86 -6.22 22.19 -16.88
C THR A 86 -4.90 22.40 -16.15
N SER A 87 -3.80 22.44 -16.90
CA SER A 87 -2.49 22.76 -16.36
C SER A 87 -1.78 23.71 -17.32
N GLN A 88 -1.14 24.73 -16.77
CA GLN A 88 -0.27 25.63 -17.53
C GLN A 88 1.08 24.98 -17.87
N TYR A 89 1.46 23.92 -17.16
CA TYR A 89 2.78 23.27 -17.27
C TYR A 89 2.82 22.27 -18.44
N LYS A 90 2.37 22.69 -19.64
CA LYS A 90 2.38 21.87 -20.85
C LYS A 90 3.18 22.52 -21.97
N GLY A 91 3.96 21.70 -22.69
CA GLY A 91 4.72 22.13 -23.85
C GLY A 91 5.81 23.16 -23.52
N GLU A 92 6.24 23.86 -24.58
CA GLU A 92 7.19 24.98 -24.44
C GLU A 92 6.55 26.19 -23.70
N PRO A 93 7.27 26.90 -22.83
CA PRO A 93 8.72 26.81 -22.58
C PRO A 93 9.14 25.82 -21.48
N TYR A 94 8.21 25.13 -20.85
CA TYR A 94 8.48 24.30 -19.68
C TYR A 94 9.37 23.10 -19.99
N THR A 95 9.15 22.41 -21.12
CA THR A 95 9.94 21.27 -21.56
C THR A 95 11.40 21.66 -21.78
N SER A 96 11.66 22.77 -22.49
CA SER A 96 13.02 23.28 -22.70
C SER A 96 13.70 23.68 -21.39
N ARG A 97 12.95 24.26 -20.43
CA ARG A 97 13.51 24.63 -19.12
C ARG A 97 13.91 23.40 -18.32
N VAL A 98 13.06 22.36 -18.26
CA VAL A 98 13.36 21.09 -17.60
C VAL A 98 14.61 20.43 -18.19
N ASN A 99 14.70 20.34 -19.52
CA ASN A 99 15.85 19.72 -20.19
C ASN A 99 17.16 20.47 -19.88
N LYS A 100 17.11 21.80 -19.77
CA LYS A 100 18.27 22.60 -19.36
C LYS A 100 18.68 22.30 -17.91
N LEU A 101 17.71 22.32 -16.98
CA LEU A 101 17.96 22.02 -15.56
C LEU A 101 18.49 20.59 -15.37
N GLU A 102 17.95 19.62 -16.11
CA GLU A 102 18.45 18.25 -16.12
C GLU A 102 19.91 18.19 -16.55
N GLY A 103 20.29 18.88 -17.64
CA GLY A 103 21.69 18.98 -18.08
C GLY A 103 22.62 19.62 -17.06
N ASP A 104 22.15 20.67 -16.36
CA ASP A 104 22.92 21.34 -15.31
C ASP A 104 23.12 20.42 -14.08
N VAL A 105 22.07 19.71 -13.64
CA VAL A 105 22.13 18.76 -12.52
C VAL A 105 22.98 17.52 -12.88
N ARG A 106 22.86 17.01 -14.10
CA ARG A 106 23.68 15.91 -14.62
C ARG A 106 25.18 16.23 -14.53
N ARG A 107 25.56 17.43 -14.95
CA ARG A 107 26.95 17.90 -14.82
C ARG A 107 27.36 18.00 -13.35
N MET A 108 26.56 18.62 -12.52
CA MET A 108 26.81 18.73 -11.09
C MET A 108 27.06 17.35 -10.44
N LEU A 109 26.24 16.34 -10.78
CA LEU A 109 26.36 14.99 -10.25
C LEU A 109 27.66 14.30 -10.71
N VAL A 110 28.01 14.41 -11.99
CA VAL A 110 29.16 13.70 -12.58
C VAL A 110 30.51 14.37 -12.23
N GLU A 111 30.55 15.71 -12.15
CA GLU A 111 31.76 16.48 -11.88
C GLU A 111 32.08 16.61 -10.37
N MET A 112 31.22 16.09 -9.48
CA MET A 112 31.42 16.18 -8.04
C MET A 112 32.52 15.23 -7.57
N GLU A 113 33.64 15.80 -7.09
CA GLU A 113 34.81 15.02 -6.64
C GLU A 113 34.64 14.47 -5.22
N ASN A 114 33.92 15.19 -4.35
CA ASN A 114 33.70 14.77 -2.97
C ASN A 114 32.68 13.61 -2.92
N THR A 115 33.16 12.46 -2.49
CA THR A 115 32.36 11.22 -2.44
C THR A 115 31.12 11.33 -1.58
N LEU A 116 31.21 11.92 -0.38
CA LEU A 116 30.05 12.06 0.52
C LEU A 116 29.03 13.05 -0.07
N ALA A 117 29.48 14.21 -0.54
CA ALA A 117 28.60 15.18 -1.17
C ALA A 117 27.89 14.60 -2.42
N GLN A 118 28.55 13.70 -3.16
CA GLN A 118 27.94 13.01 -4.31
C GLN A 118 26.83 12.05 -3.87
N LEU A 119 27.02 11.31 -2.76
CA LEU A 119 25.99 10.43 -2.18
C LEU A 119 24.81 11.25 -1.61
N GLU A 120 25.09 12.38 -0.95
CA GLU A 120 24.07 13.33 -0.48
C GLU A 120 23.25 13.93 -1.64
N LEU A 121 23.90 14.22 -2.77
CA LEU A 121 23.19 14.67 -3.96
C LEU A 121 22.30 13.57 -4.54
N ILE A 122 22.76 12.32 -4.59
CA ILE A 122 21.93 11.17 -5.01
C ILE A 122 20.72 11.02 -4.10
N ASP A 123 20.90 11.06 -2.77
CA ASP A 123 19.81 11.00 -1.82
C ASP A 123 18.80 12.14 -2.02
N THR A 124 19.30 13.36 -2.17
CA THR A 124 18.47 14.54 -2.43
C THR A 124 17.66 14.39 -3.72
N LEU A 125 18.28 13.92 -4.82
CA LEU A 125 17.60 13.67 -6.09
C LEU A 125 16.51 12.61 -5.98
N GLN A 126 16.76 11.54 -5.22
CA GLN A 126 15.75 10.51 -4.96
C GLN A 126 14.56 11.09 -4.18
N ARG A 127 14.82 11.82 -3.10
CA ARG A 127 13.79 12.42 -2.26
C ARG A 127 13.01 13.53 -2.96
N LEU A 128 13.63 14.27 -3.88
CA LEU A 128 12.97 15.24 -4.74
C LEU A 128 12.18 14.61 -5.91
N GLY A 129 12.27 13.29 -6.10
CA GLY A 129 11.58 12.57 -7.18
C GLY A 129 12.22 12.73 -8.57
N LEU A 130 13.51 13.10 -8.62
CA LEU A 130 14.24 13.41 -9.86
C LEU A 130 15.15 12.25 -10.34
N SER A 131 15.37 11.23 -9.50
CA SER A 131 16.33 10.14 -9.78
C SER A 131 16.04 9.39 -11.07
N TYR A 132 14.78 9.26 -11.48
CA TYR A 132 14.39 8.56 -12.71
C TYR A 132 14.92 9.21 -14.00
N ARG A 133 15.35 10.48 -13.95
CA ARG A 133 15.98 11.20 -15.07
C ARG A 133 17.49 11.01 -15.17
N LEU A 134 18.09 10.45 -14.10
CA LEU A 134 19.54 10.31 -13.93
C LEU A 134 19.92 8.88 -13.51
N GLU A 135 19.08 7.89 -13.88
CA GLU A 135 19.24 6.48 -13.48
C GLU A 135 20.61 5.91 -13.84
N ASP A 136 21.08 6.16 -15.07
CA ASP A 136 22.35 5.63 -15.58
C ASP A 136 23.57 6.24 -14.86
N GLU A 137 23.54 7.56 -14.59
CA GLU A 137 24.60 8.24 -13.86
C GLU A 137 24.66 7.76 -12.40
N ILE A 138 23.51 7.69 -11.73
CA ILE A 138 23.41 7.21 -10.34
C ILE A 138 23.94 5.78 -10.26
N LYS A 139 23.50 4.90 -11.15
CA LYS A 139 23.97 3.52 -11.24
C LYS A 139 25.49 3.45 -11.42
N THR A 140 26.03 4.19 -12.39
CA THR A 140 27.48 4.23 -12.66
C THR A 140 28.29 4.71 -11.47
N ILE A 141 27.78 5.69 -10.70
CA ILE A 141 28.45 6.22 -9.52
C ILE A 141 28.43 5.17 -8.40
N LEU A 142 27.30 4.53 -8.15
CA LEU A 142 27.18 3.52 -7.08
C LEU A 142 27.98 2.26 -7.41
N GLU A 143 28.06 1.83 -8.67
CA GLU A 143 28.91 0.70 -9.10
C GLU A 143 30.39 0.91 -8.78
N LYS A 144 30.89 2.12 -8.89
CA LYS A 144 32.30 2.45 -8.55
C LYS A 144 32.61 2.34 -7.05
N LYS A 145 31.58 2.27 -6.18
CA LYS A 145 31.75 2.07 -4.75
C LYS A 145 31.93 0.61 -4.35
N ILE A 146 31.83 -0.32 -5.30
CA ILE A 146 31.99 -1.75 -5.07
C ILE A 146 33.37 -2.20 -5.63
N PRO A 147 34.20 -2.96 -4.86
CA PRO A 147 33.93 -3.49 -3.52
C PRO A 147 33.99 -2.41 -2.43
N TYR A 148 33.13 -2.56 -1.43
CA TYR A 148 33.06 -1.64 -0.28
C TYR A 148 34.38 -1.66 0.49
N ASN A 149 35.04 -0.50 0.66
CA ASN A 149 36.31 -0.40 1.36
C ASN A 149 36.10 0.03 2.81
N MET A 150 36.30 -0.92 3.75
CA MET A 150 36.18 -0.68 5.19
C MET A 150 37.34 0.14 5.81
N ASP A 151 38.42 0.36 5.09
CA ASP A 151 39.66 0.96 5.61
C ASP A 151 39.70 2.50 5.52
N ASN A 152 38.56 3.16 5.31
CA ASN A 152 38.54 4.62 5.24
C ASN A 152 38.57 5.25 6.65
N PRO A 153 39.67 5.95 7.04
CA PRO A 153 39.85 6.49 8.39
C PRO A 153 38.91 7.67 8.74
N ASN A 154 38.16 8.20 7.78
CA ASN A 154 37.24 9.33 7.97
C ASN A 154 35.76 8.89 8.07
N CYS A 155 35.50 7.64 8.43
CA CYS A 155 34.17 7.06 8.49
C CYS A 155 33.38 7.55 9.70
N ASN A 156 32.53 8.58 9.53
CA ASN A 156 31.51 8.90 10.49
C ASN A 156 30.24 8.03 10.25
N LEU A 157 29.38 7.92 11.25
CA LEU A 157 28.16 7.11 11.19
C LEU A 157 27.26 7.50 10.01
N TYR A 158 27.08 8.82 9.79
CA TYR A 158 26.24 9.36 8.73
C TYR A 158 26.70 8.87 7.35
N ALA A 159 27.99 9.01 7.04
CA ALA A 159 28.52 8.64 5.71
C ALA A 159 28.35 7.13 5.43
N ILE A 160 28.68 6.29 6.41
CA ILE A 160 28.57 4.81 6.29
C ILE A 160 27.11 4.40 6.13
N ALA A 161 26.21 4.93 6.96
CA ALA A 161 24.82 4.57 6.92
C ALA A 161 24.13 5.04 5.62
N LEU A 162 24.47 6.24 5.13
CA LEU A 162 23.98 6.75 3.85
C LEU A 162 24.46 5.88 2.67
N GLU A 163 25.76 5.57 2.62
CA GLU A 163 26.32 4.72 1.56
C GLU A 163 25.71 3.31 1.59
N PHE A 164 25.62 2.69 2.78
CA PHE A 164 24.97 1.38 2.96
C PHE A 164 23.54 1.40 2.42
N ARG A 165 22.74 2.39 2.83
CA ARG A 165 21.35 2.52 2.41
C ARG A 165 21.23 2.65 0.90
N LEU A 166 21.99 3.54 0.27
CA LEU A 166 21.94 3.78 -1.17
C LEU A 166 22.36 2.52 -1.96
N LEU A 167 23.42 1.85 -1.54
CA LEU A 167 23.86 0.61 -2.17
C LEU A 167 22.81 -0.51 -2.05
N ARG A 168 22.28 -0.75 -0.84
CA ARG A 168 21.22 -1.76 -0.63
C ARG A 168 19.94 -1.43 -1.38
N GLN A 169 19.56 -0.17 -1.47
CA GLN A 169 18.41 0.32 -2.24
C GLN A 169 18.53 -0.04 -3.72
N HIS A 170 19.73 0.02 -4.27
CA HIS A 170 20.03 -0.33 -5.66
C HIS A 170 20.37 -1.82 -5.87
N GLY A 171 20.14 -2.67 -4.87
CA GLY A 171 20.29 -4.11 -4.97
C GLY A 171 21.71 -4.64 -4.76
N TYR A 172 22.66 -3.79 -4.37
CA TYR A 172 24.04 -4.23 -4.11
C TYR A 172 24.15 -4.90 -2.74
N ALA A 173 24.93 -5.98 -2.68
CA ALA A 173 25.18 -6.72 -1.45
C ALA A 173 26.22 -5.98 -0.59
N VAL A 174 25.78 -5.36 0.50
CA VAL A 174 26.64 -4.74 1.52
C VAL A 174 26.42 -5.47 2.84
N PRO A 175 27.48 -5.97 3.51
CA PRO A 175 27.34 -6.72 4.76
C PRO A 175 26.95 -5.79 5.92
N GLN A 176 26.10 -6.28 6.84
CA GLN A 176 25.70 -5.53 8.03
C GLN A 176 26.86 -5.28 9.01
N GLU A 177 27.91 -6.07 8.92
CA GLU A 177 29.09 -6.06 9.77
C GLU A 177 29.85 -4.73 9.74
N ILE A 178 29.62 -3.90 8.70
CA ILE A 178 30.19 -2.55 8.60
C ILE A 178 29.83 -1.67 9.79
N PHE A 179 28.70 -1.94 10.45
CA PHE A 179 28.26 -1.21 11.64
C PHE A 179 28.94 -1.65 12.93
N ASN A 180 29.75 -2.74 12.93
CA ASN A 180 30.44 -3.19 14.13
C ASN A 180 31.44 -2.17 14.70
N ILE A 181 32.00 -1.29 13.88
CA ILE A 181 32.91 -0.21 14.33
C ILE A 181 32.23 0.79 15.28
N PHE A 182 30.89 0.88 15.23
CA PHE A 182 30.07 1.72 16.10
C PHE A 182 29.56 0.98 17.35
N LYS A 183 29.93 -0.29 17.52
CA LYS A 183 29.59 -1.09 18.71
C LYS A 183 30.74 -1.08 19.73
N ASP A 184 30.40 -1.17 20.98
CA ASP A 184 31.34 -1.30 22.08
C ASP A 184 31.78 -2.77 22.31
N GLU A 185 32.63 -3.00 23.30
CA GLU A 185 33.14 -4.33 23.66
C GLU A 185 32.02 -5.29 24.11
N THR A 186 30.85 -4.78 24.52
CA THR A 186 29.69 -5.59 24.90
C THR A 186 28.82 -5.96 23.71
N GLY A 187 29.16 -5.48 22.51
CA GLY A 187 28.42 -5.69 21.28
C GLY A 187 27.21 -4.76 21.12
N LYS A 188 27.03 -3.73 21.94
CA LYS A 188 25.96 -2.72 21.81
C LYS A 188 26.45 -1.48 21.06
N PHE A 189 25.55 -0.76 20.44
CA PHE A 189 25.88 0.55 19.85
C PHE A 189 26.38 1.52 20.93
N LYS A 190 27.49 2.21 20.64
CA LYS A 190 28.14 3.14 21.57
C LYS A 190 27.21 4.31 21.90
N ALA A 191 27.06 4.65 23.17
CA ALA A 191 26.29 5.82 23.58
C ALA A 191 26.84 7.14 22.99
N SER A 192 28.15 7.20 22.69
CA SER A 192 28.78 8.40 22.11
C SER A 192 28.29 8.80 20.72
N ILE A 193 27.59 7.90 19.99
CA ILE A 193 27.02 8.25 18.68
C ILE A 193 25.61 8.83 18.79
N SER A 194 24.97 8.80 19.96
CA SER A 194 23.59 9.29 20.14
C SER A 194 23.43 10.78 19.91
N ASP A 195 24.49 11.57 20.04
CA ASP A 195 24.48 13.02 19.84
C ASP A 195 24.56 13.42 18.35
N ASP A 196 25.00 12.50 17.48
CA ASP A 196 25.00 12.67 16.01
C ASP A 196 23.61 12.34 15.45
N ILE A 197 22.67 13.26 15.60
CA ILE A 197 21.25 13.04 15.20
C ILE A 197 21.11 12.68 13.72
N MET A 198 21.90 13.28 12.82
CA MET A 198 21.85 12.97 11.40
C MET A 198 22.47 11.61 11.09
N GLY A 199 23.54 11.22 11.80
CA GLY A 199 24.10 9.87 11.73
C GLY A 199 23.13 8.82 12.26
N VAL A 200 22.48 9.08 13.39
CA VAL A 200 21.45 8.20 13.96
C VAL A 200 20.23 8.09 13.03
N LEU A 201 19.79 9.18 12.39
CA LEU A 201 18.71 9.15 11.40
C LEU A 201 19.11 8.32 10.16
N ALA A 202 20.34 8.50 9.67
CA ALA A 202 20.84 7.69 8.54
C ALA A 202 20.92 6.19 8.90
N LEU A 203 21.35 5.87 10.13
CA LEU A 203 21.37 4.49 10.65
C LEU A 203 19.94 3.91 10.76
N TYR A 204 18.98 4.71 11.26
CA TYR A 204 17.57 4.34 11.29
C TYR A 204 17.06 3.97 9.91
N GLU A 205 17.24 4.82 8.92
CA GLU A 205 16.80 4.57 7.54
C GLU A 205 17.53 3.38 6.90
N ALA A 206 18.82 3.20 7.18
CA ALA A 206 19.61 2.05 6.71
C ALA A 206 19.08 0.73 7.29
N SER A 207 18.61 0.72 8.55
CA SER A 207 18.15 -0.49 9.24
C SER A 207 16.94 -1.15 8.59
N PHE A 208 16.11 -0.40 7.86
CA PHE A 208 14.95 -0.94 7.15
C PHE A 208 15.29 -1.71 5.87
N TYR A 209 16.55 -1.67 5.43
CA TYR A 209 17.08 -2.53 4.36
C TYR A 209 17.64 -3.87 4.87
N GLY A 210 17.39 -4.19 6.14
CA GLY A 210 17.73 -5.46 6.76
C GLY A 210 17.00 -6.64 6.10
N LYS A 211 17.71 -7.79 6.05
CA LYS A 211 17.19 -9.07 5.58
C LYS A 211 16.95 -10.00 6.77
N ILE A 212 16.26 -11.10 6.54
CA ILE A 212 16.09 -12.15 7.56
C ILE A 212 17.46 -12.62 8.07
N GLY A 213 17.62 -12.64 9.39
CA GLY A 213 18.86 -13.08 10.07
C GLY A 213 19.92 -11.99 10.28
N GLU A 214 19.67 -10.75 9.85
CA GLU A 214 20.60 -9.63 10.06
C GLU A 214 20.34 -8.92 11.40
N SER A 215 20.84 -9.47 12.48
CA SER A 215 20.62 -8.99 13.86
C SER A 215 21.22 -7.61 14.15
N ILE A 216 22.33 -7.23 13.51
CA ILE A 216 22.96 -5.92 13.71
C ILE A 216 22.03 -4.80 13.25
N LEU A 217 21.30 -4.98 12.14
CA LEU A 217 20.34 -4.00 11.66
C LEU A 217 19.07 -3.95 12.51
N GLU A 218 18.68 -5.06 13.15
CA GLU A 218 17.59 -5.04 14.13
C GLU A 218 17.97 -4.25 15.38
N GLU A 219 19.16 -4.49 15.91
CA GLU A 219 19.70 -3.72 17.04
C GLU A 219 19.86 -2.24 16.67
N ALA A 220 20.35 -1.94 15.44
CA ALA A 220 20.46 -0.58 14.92
C ALA A 220 19.10 0.12 14.90
N ARG A 221 18.06 -0.57 14.47
CA ARG A 221 16.69 -0.03 14.43
C ARG A 221 16.17 0.31 15.82
N VAL A 222 16.36 -0.60 16.78
CA VAL A 222 15.93 -0.36 18.17
C VAL A 222 16.68 0.84 18.77
N PHE A 223 18.01 0.84 18.68
CA PHE A 223 18.87 1.90 19.20
C PHE A 223 18.52 3.27 18.59
N SER A 224 18.48 3.36 17.24
CA SER A 224 18.23 4.61 16.56
C SER A 224 16.80 5.13 16.80
N THR A 225 15.79 4.24 16.87
CA THR A 225 14.41 4.62 17.19
C THR A 225 14.34 5.27 18.58
N GLU A 226 15.02 4.72 19.58
CA GLU A 226 15.05 5.27 20.93
C GLU A 226 15.73 6.64 20.97
N CYS A 227 16.89 6.77 20.34
CA CYS A 227 17.62 8.04 20.27
C CYS A 227 16.79 9.13 19.58
N LEU A 228 16.17 8.82 18.44
CA LEU A 228 15.36 9.79 17.68
C LEU A 228 14.09 10.22 18.44
N LYS A 229 13.43 9.29 19.15
CA LYS A 229 12.29 9.63 20.02
C LYS A 229 12.71 10.54 21.16
N ASN A 230 13.82 10.24 21.82
CA ASN A 230 14.36 11.08 22.89
C ASN A 230 14.76 12.47 22.38
N TYR A 231 15.32 12.56 21.16
CA TYR A 231 15.61 13.83 20.51
C TYR A 231 14.35 14.69 20.34
N LEU A 232 13.24 14.13 19.82
CA LEU A 232 11.99 14.86 19.66
C LEU A 232 11.41 15.31 21.02
N ILE A 233 11.45 14.46 22.04
CA ILE A 233 10.96 14.81 23.38
C ILE A 233 11.75 15.99 23.97
N ASN A 234 13.07 16.00 23.83
CA ASN A 234 13.95 17.01 24.39
C ASN A 234 13.92 18.35 23.61
N ASN A 235 13.50 18.33 22.34
CA ASN A 235 13.45 19.49 21.46
C ASN A 235 12.02 19.93 21.12
N ASN A 236 11.04 19.52 21.90
CA ASN A 236 9.60 19.79 21.69
C ASN A 236 9.22 21.27 21.98
N ASN A 237 10.13 22.19 21.77
CA ASN A 237 9.85 23.62 21.78
C ASN A 237 9.36 24.02 20.38
N ASP A 238 8.23 24.64 20.29
CA ASP A 238 7.42 25.19 19.19
C ASP A 238 8.12 25.67 17.89
N ASP A 239 9.28 25.11 17.54
CA ASP A 239 10.01 25.50 16.33
C ASP A 239 9.69 24.55 15.16
N ASP A 240 8.47 24.70 14.63
CA ASP A 240 8.00 24.03 13.40
C ASP A 240 8.93 24.27 12.18
N TYR A 241 9.92 25.12 12.33
CA TYR A 241 10.88 25.48 11.28
C TYR A 241 12.20 24.72 11.36
N ASN A 242 12.45 23.93 12.42
CA ASN A 242 13.69 23.17 12.54
C ASN A 242 13.69 21.98 11.57
N TYR A 243 14.58 22.03 10.58
CA TYR A 243 14.73 20.99 9.55
C TYR A 243 14.94 19.58 10.16
N ASN A 244 15.80 19.47 11.18
CA ASN A 244 16.10 18.16 11.80
C ASN A 244 14.87 17.59 12.52
N ILE A 245 14.08 18.41 13.21
CA ILE A 245 12.84 17.97 13.85
C ILE A 245 11.85 17.45 12.81
N GLN A 246 11.68 18.18 11.69
CA GLN A 246 10.77 17.77 10.62
C GLN A 246 11.19 16.44 10.00
N VAL A 247 12.47 16.27 9.64
CA VAL A 247 12.93 15.01 9.00
C VAL A 247 12.92 13.83 9.96
N VAL A 248 13.23 14.04 11.25
CA VAL A 248 13.16 12.98 12.27
C VAL A 248 11.71 12.55 12.54
N SER A 249 10.81 13.53 12.72
CA SER A 249 9.38 13.25 12.92
C SER A 249 8.80 12.47 11.74
N HIS A 250 9.11 12.91 10.52
CA HIS A 250 8.66 12.26 9.29
C HIS A 250 9.18 10.81 9.15
N ALA A 251 10.45 10.59 9.49
CA ALA A 251 11.05 9.26 9.45
C ALA A 251 10.42 8.30 10.47
N LEU A 252 10.16 8.78 11.71
CA LEU A 252 9.53 7.97 12.75
C LEU A 252 8.04 7.68 12.49
N GLU A 253 7.36 8.53 11.72
CA GLU A 253 5.99 8.28 11.29
C GLU A 253 5.93 7.10 10.30
N LEU A 254 6.80 7.10 9.28
CA LEU A 254 6.98 6.02 8.31
C LEU A 254 8.38 6.12 7.72
N PRO A 255 9.21 5.07 7.78
CA PRO A 255 10.57 5.12 7.27
C PRO A 255 10.60 5.34 5.75
N LEU A 256 11.67 5.98 5.25
CA LEU A 256 11.83 6.32 3.84
C LEU A 256 11.72 5.09 2.92
N HIS A 257 12.28 3.94 3.34
CA HIS A 257 12.17 2.68 2.57
C HIS A 257 10.72 2.24 2.31
N TRP A 258 9.79 2.60 3.20
CA TRP A 258 8.37 2.23 3.10
C TRP A 258 7.50 3.33 2.46
N ARG A 259 8.11 4.41 1.95
CA ARG A 259 7.41 5.50 1.25
C ARG A 259 7.56 5.37 -0.26
N THR A 260 6.54 5.79 -1.00
CA THR A 260 6.67 5.91 -2.46
C THR A 260 7.35 7.22 -2.83
N THR A 261 8.09 7.21 -3.92
CA THR A 261 8.85 8.38 -4.39
C THR A 261 7.96 9.61 -4.59
N ARG A 262 6.76 9.45 -5.16
CA ARG A 262 5.88 10.59 -5.45
C ARG A 262 5.34 11.26 -4.19
N THR A 263 5.00 10.46 -3.16
CA THR A 263 4.50 11.00 -1.88
C THR A 263 5.62 11.65 -1.09
N GLU A 264 6.81 11.04 -1.07
CA GLU A 264 8.00 11.63 -0.45
C GLU A 264 8.41 12.94 -1.14
N ALA A 265 8.43 12.96 -2.48
CA ALA A 265 8.83 14.14 -3.23
C ALA A 265 7.94 15.35 -2.93
N LYS A 266 6.62 15.17 -2.83
CA LYS A 266 5.69 16.25 -2.48
C LYS A 266 6.02 16.88 -1.13
N TRP A 267 6.28 16.05 -0.12
CA TRP A 267 6.64 16.50 1.22
C TRP A 267 8.05 17.12 1.25
N PHE A 268 9.01 16.41 0.64
CA PHE A 268 10.41 16.82 0.72
C PHE A 268 10.71 18.12 -0.05
N ILE A 269 10.07 18.39 -1.17
CA ILE A 269 10.18 19.68 -1.88
C ILE A 269 9.84 20.84 -0.94
N HIS A 270 8.76 20.72 -0.15
CA HIS A 270 8.35 21.76 0.79
C HIS A 270 9.34 21.95 1.95
N VAL A 271 9.90 20.86 2.48
CA VAL A 271 10.89 20.90 3.55
C VAL A 271 12.25 21.38 3.03
N TYR A 272 12.65 20.92 1.84
CA TYR A 272 13.88 21.32 1.18
C TYR A 272 13.94 22.82 0.86
N GLU A 273 12.83 23.40 0.43
CA GLU A 273 12.71 24.83 0.16
C GLU A 273 13.06 25.71 1.37
N LYS A 274 12.85 25.19 2.60
CA LYS A 274 13.14 25.90 3.85
C LYS A 274 14.56 25.65 4.37
N LYS A 275 15.30 24.73 3.76
CA LYS A 275 16.66 24.40 4.16
C LYS A 275 17.60 25.55 3.83
N GLN A 276 18.43 26.00 4.80
CA GLN A 276 19.30 27.15 4.67
C GLN A 276 20.31 27.05 3.51
N ASP A 277 20.81 25.83 3.24
CA ASP A 277 21.79 25.50 2.22
C ASP A 277 21.17 24.80 1.00
N MET A 278 19.85 25.03 0.74
CA MET A 278 19.16 24.43 -0.41
C MET A 278 19.78 24.89 -1.72
N ASN A 279 19.87 23.98 -2.69
CA ASN A 279 20.31 24.32 -4.05
C ASN A 279 19.10 24.79 -4.88
N PRO A 280 19.08 26.07 -5.35
CA PRO A 280 17.92 26.61 -6.07
C PRO A 280 17.68 25.92 -7.43
N THR A 281 18.73 25.37 -8.08
CA THR A 281 18.58 24.62 -9.33
C THR A 281 17.82 23.31 -9.10
N LEU A 282 18.12 22.59 -8.01
CA LEU A 282 17.41 21.37 -7.64
C LEU A 282 15.95 21.63 -7.26
N LEU A 283 15.72 22.70 -6.50
CA LEU A 283 14.36 23.10 -6.10
C LEU A 283 13.51 23.47 -7.31
N GLU A 284 14.01 24.33 -8.20
CA GLU A 284 13.31 24.71 -9.43
C GLU A 284 13.02 23.49 -10.30
N PHE A 285 14.02 22.63 -10.47
CA PHE A 285 13.88 21.41 -11.28
C PHE A 285 12.80 20.49 -10.72
N SER A 286 12.80 20.24 -9.40
CA SER A 286 11.83 19.34 -8.77
C SER A 286 10.40 19.88 -8.83
N LYS A 287 10.19 21.19 -8.58
CA LYS A 287 8.87 21.81 -8.70
C LYS A 287 8.34 21.74 -10.13
N LEU A 288 9.18 22.07 -11.09
CA LEU A 288 8.78 22.09 -12.49
C LEU A 288 8.49 20.68 -13.03
N ASP A 289 9.35 19.71 -12.72
CA ASP A 289 9.17 18.31 -13.10
C ASP A 289 7.90 17.74 -12.49
N PHE A 290 7.66 18.00 -11.19
CA PHE A 290 6.45 17.58 -10.49
C PHE A 290 5.18 18.07 -11.20
N ASN A 291 5.15 19.35 -11.58
CA ASN A 291 3.99 19.99 -12.20
C ASN A 291 3.76 19.53 -13.65
N ILE A 292 4.83 19.29 -14.41
CA ILE A 292 4.73 18.73 -15.77
C ILE A 292 4.14 17.32 -15.74
N ILE A 293 4.65 16.46 -14.85
CA ILE A 293 4.13 15.10 -14.67
C ILE A 293 2.66 15.16 -14.25
N GLN A 294 2.29 16.04 -13.32
CA GLN A 294 0.90 16.21 -12.89
C GLN A 294 -0.01 16.59 -14.06
N SER A 295 0.48 17.39 -15.02
CA SER A 295 -0.29 17.73 -16.21
C SER A 295 -0.61 16.51 -17.10
N THR A 296 0.29 15.53 -17.14
CA THR A 296 0.06 14.24 -17.83
C THR A 296 -1.00 13.42 -17.09
N HIS A 297 -0.90 13.36 -15.76
CA HIS A 297 -1.90 12.66 -14.94
C HIS A 297 -3.31 13.23 -15.11
N HIS A 298 -3.48 14.56 -15.34
CA HIS A 298 -4.78 15.15 -15.64
C HIS A 298 -5.42 14.56 -16.92
N GLU A 299 -4.63 14.38 -17.98
CA GLU A 299 -5.16 13.82 -19.23
C GLU A 299 -5.52 12.34 -19.09
N GLU A 300 -4.71 11.59 -18.36
CA GLU A 300 -4.99 10.18 -18.03
C GLU A 300 -6.29 10.04 -17.23
N LEU A 301 -6.51 10.89 -16.22
CA LEU A 301 -7.74 10.93 -15.44
C LEU A 301 -8.97 11.24 -16.30
N LYS A 302 -8.89 12.23 -17.19
CA LYS A 302 -9.99 12.53 -18.11
C LYS A 302 -10.36 11.31 -18.96
N HIS A 303 -9.37 10.57 -19.41
CA HIS A 303 -9.56 9.32 -20.16
C HIS A 303 -10.26 8.25 -19.32
N LEU A 304 -9.78 8.02 -18.10
CA LEU A 304 -10.33 7.03 -17.17
C LEU A 304 -11.79 7.34 -16.80
N PHE A 305 -12.09 8.60 -16.49
CA PHE A 305 -13.46 9.00 -16.17
C PHE A 305 -14.42 8.88 -17.37
N ARG A 306 -13.94 9.10 -18.61
CA ARG A 306 -14.74 8.82 -19.83
C ARG A 306 -15.01 7.32 -19.99
N TRP A 307 -14.00 6.47 -19.76
CA TRP A 307 -14.17 5.02 -19.79
C TRP A 307 -15.20 4.58 -18.74
N TRP A 308 -15.06 5.02 -17.48
CA TRP A 308 -15.98 4.65 -16.41
C TRP A 308 -17.42 5.07 -16.70
N LYS A 309 -17.62 6.31 -17.10
CA LYS A 309 -18.94 6.82 -17.52
C LYS A 309 -19.53 6.01 -18.67
N HIS A 310 -18.71 5.58 -19.63
CA HIS A 310 -19.15 4.75 -20.77
C HIS A 310 -19.63 3.36 -20.33
N THR A 311 -19.03 2.76 -19.30
CA THR A 311 -19.46 1.45 -18.75
C THR A 311 -20.85 1.51 -18.12
N LYS A 312 -21.28 2.67 -17.62
CA LYS A 312 -22.50 2.89 -16.83
C LYS A 312 -22.61 2.03 -15.56
N LEU A 313 -21.51 1.43 -15.09
CA LEU A 313 -21.52 0.57 -13.90
C LEU A 313 -21.91 1.37 -12.67
N GLY A 314 -21.26 2.52 -12.40
CA GLY A 314 -21.58 3.38 -11.25
C GLY A 314 -23.02 3.92 -11.24
N GLU A 315 -23.68 4.05 -12.42
CA GLU A 315 -25.09 4.45 -12.51
C GLU A 315 -26.05 3.30 -12.21
N LYS A 316 -25.69 2.06 -12.57
CA LYS A 316 -26.58 0.90 -12.50
C LYS A 316 -26.39 0.07 -11.22
N LEU A 317 -25.23 0.15 -10.59
CA LEU A 317 -24.87 -0.61 -9.38
C LEU A 317 -24.69 0.35 -8.21
N ASN A 318 -25.79 0.91 -7.74
CA ASN A 318 -25.80 1.92 -6.67
C ASN A 318 -25.38 1.40 -5.29
N PHE A 319 -25.13 0.11 -5.16
CA PHE A 319 -24.64 -0.52 -3.95
C PHE A 319 -23.11 -0.64 -3.91
N THR A 320 -22.42 -0.34 -5.01
CA THR A 320 -20.96 -0.43 -5.12
C THR A 320 -20.28 0.92 -4.90
N ARG A 321 -19.04 0.88 -4.44
CA ARG A 321 -18.16 2.05 -4.34
C ARG A 321 -17.77 2.53 -5.75
N ASP A 322 -17.70 3.82 -5.94
CA ASP A 322 -17.05 4.49 -7.08
C ASP A 322 -15.80 5.19 -6.54
N ARG A 323 -14.64 4.60 -6.77
CA ARG A 323 -13.34 5.01 -6.20
C ARG A 323 -12.25 5.16 -7.27
N LEU A 324 -12.65 5.49 -8.50
CA LEU A 324 -11.73 5.59 -9.64
C LEU A 324 -10.58 6.60 -9.40
N MET A 325 -10.85 7.69 -8.69
CA MET A 325 -9.82 8.66 -8.34
C MET A 325 -8.79 8.07 -7.37
N GLU A 326 -9.27 7.39 -6.34
CA GLU A 326 -8.43 6.70 -5.35
C GLU A 326 -7.65 5.56 -6.04
N CYS A 327 -8.29 4.80 -6.92
CA CYS A 327 -7.62 3.79 -7.75
C CYS A 327 -6.50 4.39 -8.60
N PHE A 328 -6.70 5.57 -9.18
CA PHE A 328 -5.67 6.26 -9.94
C PHE A 328 -4.52 6.77 -9.05
N LEU A 329 -4.82 7.30 -7.85
CA LEU A 329 -3.80 7.70 -6.88
C LEU A 329 -2.85 6.54 -6.55
N TRP A 330 -3.38 5.33 -6.35
CA TRP A 330 -2.56 4.13 -6.16
C TRP A 330 -1.54 3.96 -7.29
N LYS A 331 -1.96 4.16 -8.54
CA LYS A 331 -1.07 3.94 -9.71
C LYS A 331 -0.02 5.03 -9.85
N VAL A 332 -0.38 6.27 -9.53
CA VAL A 332 0.59 7.37 -9.44
C VAL A 332 1.64 7.12 -8.37
N GLY A 333 1.26 6.53 -7.23
CA GLY A 333 2.22 6.16 -6.18
C GLY A 333 3.14 4.99 -6.59
N VAL A 334 2.65 4.04 -7.40
CA VAL A 334 3.47 2.90 -7.87
C VAL A 334 4.45 3.33 -8.97
N ARG A 335 3.96 4.03 -10.00
CA ARG A 335 4.76 4.53 -11.14
C ARG A 335 4.24 5.89 -11.59
N PHE A 336 4.90 6.96 -11.21
CA PHE A 336 4.47 8.32 -11.53
C PHE A 336 5.06 8.84 -12.85
N GLU A 337 6.14 8.27 -13.34
CA GLU A 337 6.90 8.75 -14.49
C GLU A 337 6.08 8.71 -15.79
N PRO A 338 6.26 9.68 -16.70
CA PRO A 338 5.44 9.78 -17.93
C PRO A 338 5.43 8.52 -18.80
N LYS A 339 6.55 7.79 -18.85
CA LYS A 339 6.68 6.54 -19.64
C LYS A 339 5.69 5.44 -19.23
N PHE A 340 5.13 5.51 -18.02
CA PHE A 340 4.20 4.50 -17.48
C PHE A 340 2.71 4.92 -17.58
N SER A 341 2.34 5.77 -18.54
CA SER A 341 0.96 6.22 -18.73
C SER A 341 -0.02 5.06 -19.00
N TYR A 342 0.36 4.12 -19.85
CA TYR A 342 -0.45 2.93 -20.15
C TYR A 342 -0.64 2.05 -18.90
N PHE A 343 0.45 1.79 -18.15
CA PHE A 343 0.39 1.08 -16.87
C PHE A 343 -0.64 1.71 -15.94
N ARG A 344 -0.58 3.03 -15.71
CA ARG A 344 -1.51 3.71 -14.79
C ARG A 344 -2.95 3.56 -15.23
N THR A 345 -3.21 3.70 -16.53
CA THR A 345 -4.57 3.65 -17.07
C THR A 345 -5.18 2.27 -16.95
N ILE A 346 -4.48 1.22 -17.41
CA ILE A 346 -5.04 -0.14 -17.41
C ILE A 346 -5.15 -0.73 -16.01
N THR A 347 -4.16 -0.49 -15.15
CA THR A 347 -4.19 -0.98 -13.77
C THR A 347 -5.18 -0.20 -12.89
N ALA A 348 -5.50 1.08 -13.19
CA ALA A 348 -6.57 1.81 -12.52
C ALA A 348 -7.95 1.25 -12.91
N LYS A 349 -8.19 0.95 -14.21
CA LYS A 349 -9.38 0.23 -14.65
C LYS A 349 -9.55 -1.10 -13.91
N SER A 350 -8.47 -1.89 -13.84
CA SER A 350 -8.48 -3.18 -13.13
C SER A 350 -8.79 -3.02 -11.64
N TYR A 351 -8.24 -1.99 -10.98
CA TYR A 351 -8.49 -1.78 -9.56
C TYR A 351 -9.93 -1.35 -9.27
N GLU A 352 -10.51 -0.49 -10.10
CA GLU A 352 -11.93 -0.12 -9.98
C GLU A 352 -12.84 -1.34 -10.15
N LEU A 353 -12.51 -2.25 -11.08
CA LEU A 353 -13.22 -3.51 -11.22
C LEU A 353 -13.02 -4.46 -10.02
N ILE A 354 -11.84 -4.47 -9.39
CA ILE A 354 -11.62 -5.20 -8.13
C ILE A 354 -12.56 -4.64 -7.05
N THR A 355 -12.59 -3.32 -6.86
CA THR A 355 -13.44 -2.66 -5.85
C THR A 355 -14.92 -2.97 -6.05
N LEU A 356 -15.38 -2.93 -7.30
CA LEU A 356 -16.76 -3.24 -7.66
C LEU A 356 -17.10 -4.72 -7.40
N ILE A 357 -16.21 -5.65 -7.78
CA ILE A 357 -16.42 -7.09 -7.57
C ILE A 357 -16.36 -7.43 -6.09
N ASP A 358 -15.45 -6.83 -5.32
CA ASP A 358 -15.38 -6.94 -3.87
C ASP A 358 -16.73 -6.59 -3.20
N ASP A 359 -17.35 -5.48 -3.61
CA ASP A 359 -18.68 -5.09 -3.11
C ASP A 359 -19.81 -6.08 -3.49
N ILE A 360 -19.67 -6.77 -4.64
CA ILE A 360 -20.60 -7.85 -5.00
C ILE A 360 -20.46 -9.02 -4.03
N TYR A 361 -19.23 -9.42 -3.68
CA TYR A 361 -18.98 -10.58 -2.80
C TYR A 361 -19.23 -10.27 -1.33
N ASP A 362 -18.79 -9.11 -0.85
CA ASP A 362 -18.84 -8.78 0.57
C ASP A 362 -20.20 -8.25 1.01
N VAL A 363 -20.95 -7.61 0.08
CA VAL A 363 -22.13 -6.86 0.49
C VAL A 363 -23.42 -7.37 -0.15
N TYR A 364 -23.46 -7.60 -1.46
CA TYR A 364 -24.75 -7.65 -2.16
C TYR A 364 -25.17 -9.06 -2.61
N GLY A 365 -24.24 -9.92 -3.02
CA GLY A 365 -24.51 -11.23 -3.59
C GLY A 365 -24.94 -12.27 -2.53
N THR A 366 -25.84 -13.19 -2.91
CA THR A 366 -26.05 -14.42 -2.12
C THR A 366 -24.97 -15.44 -2.43
N LEU A 367 -24.74 -16.40 -1.54
CA LEU A 367 -23.70 -17.41 -1.74
C LEU A 367 -23.84 -18.15 -3.07
N GLU A 368 -25.07 -18.52 -3.44
CA GLU A 368 -25.37 -19.21 -4.71
C GLU A 368 -25.05 -18.32 -5.94
N GLU A 369 -25.37 -17.02 -5.85
CA GLU A 369 -25.06 -16.05 -6.92
C GLU A 369 -23.55 -15.84 -7.06
N LEU A 370 -22.80 -15.80 -5.93
CA LEU A 370 -21.34 -15.69 -5.90
C LEU A 370 -20.65 -16.93 -6.50
N GLU A 371 -21.20 -18.12 -6.26
CA GLU A 371 -20.72 -19.35 -6.91
C GLU A 371 -20.92 -19.31 -8.43
N LEU A 372 -22.06 -18.77 -8.92
CA LEU A 372 -22.29 -18.59 -10.36
C LEU A 372 -21.32 -17.59 -10.97
N PHE A 373 -21.06 -16.46 -10.29
CA PHE A 373 -20.12 -15.46 -10.78
C PHE A 373 -18.69 -16.01 -10.83
N THR A 374 -18.25 -16.69 -9.77
CA THR A 374 -16.94 -17.37 -9.73
C THR A 374 -16.79 -18.32 -10.92
N LYS A 375 -17.80 -19.16 -11.16
CA LYS A 375 -17.82 -20.10 -12.29
C LYS A 375 -17.76 -19.39 -13.65
N ALA A 376 -18.42 -18.22 -13.80
CA ALA A 376 -18.38 -17.44 -15.02
C ALA A 376 -16.96 -16.90 -15.29
N VAL A 377 -16.27 -16.39 -14.26
CA VAL A 377 -14.88 -15.92 -14.35
C VAL A 377 -13.93 -17.08 -14.64
N GLU A 378 -14.11 -18.26 -14.03
CA GLU A 378 -13.32 -19.46 -14.28
C GLU A 378 -13.41 -19.93 -15.73
N ARG A 379 -14.61 -19.93 -16.30
CA ARG A 379 -14.82 -20.34 -17.69
C ARG A 379 -14.32 -19.32 -18.70
N TRP A 380 -14.39 -18.05 -18.36
CA TRP A 380 -14.07 -16.93 -19.26
C TRP A 380 -14.84 -16.99 -20.58
N ASP A 381 -16.06 -17.50 -20.54
CA ASP A 381 -16.94 -17.66 -21.72
C ASP A 381 -18.11 -16.67 -21.62
N VAL A 382 -18.24 -15.79 -22.61
CA VAL A 382 -19.32 -14.79 -22.68
C VAL A 382 -20.72 -15.41 -22.58
N LYS A 383 -20.89 -16.68 -22.99
CA LYS A 383 -22.16 -17.39 -22.87
C LYS A 383 -22.63 -17.55 -21.42
N MET A 384 -21.72 -17.49 -20.46
CA MET A 384 -22.05 -17.56 -19.03
C MET A 384 -22.95 -16.43 -18.56
N ILE A 385 -23.04 -15.31 -19.32
CA ILE A 385 -23.97 -14.21 -19.03
C ILE A 385 -25.42 -14.67 -18.86
N ASN A 386 -25.82 -15.75 -19.55
CA ASN A 386 -27.19 -16.27 -19.48
C ASN A 386 -27.48 -16.99 -18.14
N GLU A 387 -26.45 -17.44 -17.43
CA GLU A 387 -26.56 -18.09 -16.11
C GLU A 387 -26.50 -17.06 -14.95
N LEU A 388 -26.03 -15.83 -15.22
CA LEU A 388 -25.82 -14.81 -14.18
C LEU A 388 -27.09 -14.02 -13.86
N PRO A 389 -27.28 -13.62 -12.59
CA PRO A 389 -28.26 -12.60 -12.20
C PRO A 389 -28.05 -11.29 -12.98
N ASP A 390 -29.12 -10.54 -13.21
CA ASP A 390 -29.06 -9.35 -14.07
C ASP A 390 -28.00 -8.31 -13.63
N TYR A 391 -27.84 -8.08 -12.35
CA TYR A 391 -26.87 -7.13 -11.83
C TYR A 391 -25.40 -7.57 -12.01
N MET A 392 -25.14 -8.87 -12.15
CA MET A 392 -23.79 -9.44 -12.39
C MET A 392 -23.39 -9.49 -13.86
N LYS A 393 -24.34 -9.37 -14.77
CA LYS A 393 -24.09 -9.49 -16.24
C LYS A 393 -23.14 -8.40 -16.74
N MET A 394 -23.40 -7.14 -16.34
CA MET A 394 -22.55 -6.02 -16.75
C MET A 394 -21.15 -6.06 -16.15
N PRO A 395 -20.98 -6.26 -14.84
CA PRO A 395 -19.66 -6.46 -14.25
C PRO A 395 -18.83 -7.52 -14.96
N PHE A 396 -19.40 -8.69 -15.21
CA PHE A 396 -18.70 -9.76 -15.93
C PHE A 396 -18.28 -9.35 -17.34
N LEU A 397 -19.17 -8.70 -18.11
CA LEU A 397 -18.84 -8.28 -19.48
C LEU A 397 -17.79 -7.16 -19.49
N VAL A 398 -17.86 -6.19 -18.58
CA VAL A 398 -16.86 -5.12 -18.51
C VAL A 398 -15.51 -5.69 -18.11
N LEU A 399 -15.47 -6.59 -17.14
CA LEU A 399 -14.25 -7.31 -16.75
C LEU A 399 -13.66 -8.05 -17.97
N HIS A 400 -14.46 -8.92 -18.59
CA HIS A 400 -14.04 -9.74 -19.73
C HIS A 400 -13.49 -8.87 -20.87
N ASN A 401 -14.20 -7.80 -21.24
CA ASN A 401 -13.79 -6.92 -22.34
C ASN A 401 -12.53 -6.12 -21.99
N THR A 402 -12.42 -5.58 -20.78
CA THR A 402 -11.24 -4.79 -20.35
C THR A 402 -9.97 -5.62 -20.39
N ILE A 403 -10.03 -6.87 -19.95
CA ILE A 403 -8.83 -7.73 -19.93
C ILE A 403 -8.47 -8.23 -21.34
N ASN A 404 -9.46 -8.58 -22.18
CA ASN A 404 -9.21 -8.90 -23.59
C ASN A 404 -8.68 -7.70 -24.38
N GLU A 405 -9.19 -6.48 -24.10
CA GLU A 405 -8.67 -5.23 -24.68
C GLU A 405 -7.19 -5.04 -24.30
N MET A 406 -6.80 -5.25 -23.04
CA MET A 406 -5.41 -5.18 -22.59
C MET A 406 -4.49 -6.12 -23.39
N VAL A 407 -4.90 -7.38 -23.56
CA VAL A 407 -4.11 -8.35 -24.35
C VAL A 407 -3.92 -7.88 -25.79
N PHE A 408 -5.00 -7.35 -26.39
CA PHE A 408 -4.95 -6.80 -27.76
C PHE A 408 -4.06 -5.55 -27.84
N GLU A 409 -4.17 -4.61 -26.90
CA GLU A 409 -3.39 -3.37 -26.89
C GLU A 409 -1.89 -3.64 -26.72
N VAL A 410 -1.51 -4.56 -25.82
CA VAL A 410 -0.12 -4.95 -25.64
C VAL A 410 0.45 -5.60 -26.90
N LEU A 411 -0.32 -6.48 -27.56
CA LEU A 411 0.11 -7.05 -28.83
C LEU A 411 0.27 -5.99 -29.92
N ARG A 412 -0.70 -5.07 -30.05
CA ARG A 412 -0.71 -4.02 -31.09
C ARG A 412 0.46 -3.03 -30.91
N ASP A 413 0.68 -2.56 -29.67
CA ASP A 413 1.54 -1.41 -29.40
C ASP A 413 2.96 -1.80 -28.98
N GLN A 414 3.15 -3.04 -28.49
CA GLN A 414 4.44 -3.54 -28.00
C GLN A 414 4.93 -4.79 -28.75
N ASP A 415 4.13 -5.32 -29.69
CA ASP A 415 4.42 -6.56 -30.44
C ASP A 415 4.69 -7.78 -29.53
N ILE A 416 4.06 -7.79 -28.34
CA ILE A 416 4.17 -8.87 -27.35
C ILE A 416 2.87 -9.66 -27.28
N ALA A 417 2.91 -10.94 -27.63
CA ALA A 417 1.79 -11.85 -27.49
C ALA A 417 1.69 -12.36 -26.05
N ILE A 418 0.76 -11.79 -25.28
CA ILE A 418 0.45 -12.26 -23.93
C ILE A 418 -0.54 -13.41 -24.00
N ASN A 419 -0.24 -14.53 -23.32
CA ASN A 419 -1.25 -15.53 -23.08
C ASN A 419 -2.25 -15.00 -22.02
N ILE A 420 -3.51 -14.83 -22.42
CA ILE A 420 -4.58 -14.33 -21.56
C ILE A 420 -4.75 -15.17 -20.28
N GLU A 421 -4.37 -16.44 -20.29
CA GLU A 421 -4.51 -17.34 -19.14
C GLU A 421 -3.74 -16.84 -17.91
N TYR A 422 -2.62 -16.11 -18.07
CA TYR A 422 -1.91 -15.50 -16.94
C TYR A 422 -2.76 -14.41 -16.26
N LEU A 423 -3.40 -13.54 -17.03
CA LEU A 423 -4.26 -12.48 -16.50
C LEU A 423 -5.54 -13.09 -15.91
N LYS A 424 -6.21 -13.95 -16.65
CA LYS A 424 -7.40 -14.68 -16.21
C LYS A 424 -7.17 -15.42 -14.89
N LYS A 425 -6.04 -16.14 -14.75
CA LYS A 425 -5.68 -16.85 -13.50
C LYS A 425 -5.75 -15.93 -12.28
N THR A 426 -5.25 -14.72 -12.38
CA THR A 426 -5.26 -13.77 -11.24
C THR A 426 -6.69 -13.39 -10.81
N TRP A 427 -7.59 -13.18 -11.77
CA TRP A 427 -9.00 -12.90 -11.50
C TRP A 427 -9.75 -14.09 -10.95
N VAL A 428 -9.47 -15.30 -11.47
CA VAL A 428 -10.03 -16.56 -10.97
C VAL A 428 -9.61 -16.78 -9.50
N ASP A 429 -8.32 -16.65 -9.21
CA ASP A 429 -7.80 -16.85 -7.86
C ASP A 429 -8.36 -15.82 -6.87
N MET A 430 -8.53 -14.58 -7.29
CA MET A 430 -9.18 -13.53 -6.48
C MET A 430 -10.65 -13.86 -6.21
N CYS A 431 -11.45 -14.16 -7.23
CA CYS A 431 -12.86 -14.52 -7.07
C CYS A 431 -13.05 -15.77 -6.20
N ARG A 432 -12.19 -16.78 -6.33
CA ARG A 432 -12.19 -17.95 -5.45
C ARG A 432 -11.91 -17.58 -4.00
N SER A 433 -10.98 -16.65 -3.78
CA SER A 433 -10.63 -16.20 -2.44
C SER A 433 -11.76 -15.37 -1.81
N PHE A 434 -12.43 -14.51 -2.57
CA PHE A 434 -13.66 -13.83 -2.14
C PHE A 434 -14.78 -14.83 -1.79
N LEU A 435 -14.98 -15.84 -2.65
CA LEU A 435 -15.97 -16.90 -2.39
C LEU A 435 -15.64 -17.68 -1.11
N GLN A 436 -14.37 -17.92 -0.82
CA GLN A 436 -13.94 -18.57 0.42
C GLN A 436 -14.27 -17.70 1.66
N GLU A 437 -14.02 -16.37 1.59
CA GLU A 437 -14.39 -15.44 2.66
C GLU A 437 -15.92 -15.37 2.85
N ALA A 438 -16.70 -15.35 1.77
CA ALA A 438 -18.14 -15.45 1.83
C ALA A 438 -18.60 -16.76 2.50
N LYS A 439 -17.98 -17.90 2.20
CA LYS A 439 -18.27 -19.18 2.86
C LYS A 439 -17.96 -19.15 4.36
N TRP A 440 -16.86 -18.53 4.78
CA TRP A 440 -16.57 -18.32 6.20
C TRP A 440 -17.63 -17.45 6.86
N TYR A 441 -18.03 -16.35 6.22
CA TYR A 441 -19.10 -15.48 6.71
C TYR A 441 -20.41 -16.23 6.90
N TYR A 442 -20.93 -16.90 5.87
CA TYR A 442 -22.22 -17.60 5.92
C TYR A 442 -22.22 -18.80 6.88
N SER A 443 -21.09 -19.45 7.09
CA SER A 443 -20.95 -20.56 8.06
C SER A 443 -20.66 -20.10 9.48
N GLY A 444 -20.36 -18.83 9.72
CA GLY A 444 -19.90 -18.32 11.02
C GLY A 444 -18.51 -18.84 11.42
N TYR A 445 -17.74 -19.35 10.46
CA TYR A 445 -16.39 -19.85 10.72
C TYR A 445 -15.39 -18.70 10.82
N THR A 446 -14.57 -18.71 11.87
CA THR A 446 -13.42 -17.81 12.00
C THR A 446 -12.16 -18.63 11.75
N PRO A 447 -11.39 -18.37 10.67
CA PRO A 447 -10.16 -19.10 10.38
C PRO A 447 -9.05 -18.81 11.40
N THR A 448 -8.00 -19.63 11.41
CA THR A 448 -6.72 -19.28 12.04
C THR A 448 -6.07 -18.14 11.28
N LEU A 449 -5.09 -17.46 11.90
CA LEU A 449 -4.36 -16.38 11.20
C LEU A 449 -3.68 -16.90 9.93
N GLN A 450 -3.11 -18.10 9.97
CA GLN A 450 -2.45 -18.69 8.80
C GLN A 450 -3.43 -19.02 7.67
N GLU A 451 -4.58 -19.65 7.98
CA GLU A 451 -5.64 -19.91 6.99
C GLU A 451 -6.16 -18.61 6.36
N TYR A 452 -6.32 -17.57 7.19
CA TYR A 452 -6.73 -16.26 6.72
C TYR A 452 -5.69 -15.66 5.75
N ILE A 453 -4.42 -15.60 6.15
CA ILE A 453 -3.35 -15.02 5.31
C ILE A 453 -3.23 -15.79 4.00
N ASP A 454 -3.30 -17.13 4.00
CA ASP A 454 -3.16 -17.96 2.80
C ASP A 454 -4.27 -17.73 1.77
N ASN A 455 -5.43 -17.23 2.21
CA ASN A 455 -6.50 -16.78 1.34
C ASN A 455 -6.40 -15.27 1.01
N ALA A 456 -6.21 -14.43 2.03
CA ALA A 456 -6.44 -13.00 1.98
C ALA A 456 -5.42 -12.22 1.14
N TRP A 457 -4.20 -12.74 0.93
CA TRP A 457 -3.23 -12.10 0.03
C TRP A 457 -3.67 -12.13 -1.45
N LYS A 458 -4.58 -13.05 -1.81
CA LYS A 458 -5.19 -13.09 -3.15
C LYS A 458 -6.41 -12.18 -3.21
N SER A 459 -7.27 -12.21 -2.18
CA SER A 459 -8.51 -11.43 -2.14
C SER A 459 -8.24 -9.93 -2.08
N VAL A 460 -7.10 -9.47 -1.56
CA VAL A 460 -6.74 -8.03 -1.61
C VAL A 460 -6.47 -7.50 -3.02
N GLY A 461 -6.50 -8.37 -4.05
CA GLY A 461 -6.26 -8.00 -5.44
C GLY A 461 -4.79 -7.82 -5.82
N GLY A 462 -3.84 -8.08 -4.89
CA GLY A 462 -2.40 -7.90 -5.13
C GLY A 462 -1.89 -8.65 -6.37
N PRO A 463 -2.16 -9.95 -6.55
CA PRO A 463 -1.76 -10.68 -7.75
C PRO A 463 -2.33 -10.09 -9.05
N VAL A 464 -3.61 -9.66 -9.05
CA VAL A 464 -4.20 -8.99 -10.22
C VAL A 464 -3.39 -7.75 -10.57
N LEU A 465 -3.17 -6.86 -9.60
CA LEU A 465 -2.52 -5.58 -9.85
C LEU A 465 -1.06 -5.73 -10.30
N ILE A 466 -0.27 -6.61 -9.66
CA ILE A 466 1.16 -6.76 -9.95
C ILE A 466 1.38 -7.51 -11.28
N VAL A 467 0.59 -8.54 -11.59
CA VAL A 467 0.72 -9.28 -12.86
C VAL A 467 0.25 -8.41 -14.04
N HIS A 468 -0.85 -7.63 -13.87
CA HIS A 468 -1.27 -6.67 -14.90
C HIS A 468 -0.23 -5.56 -15.09
N ALA A 469 0.40 -5.07 -14.00
CA ALA A 469 1.51 -4.14 -14.08
C ALA A 469 2.65 -4.72 -14.92
N TYR A 470 3.09 -5.92 -14.63
CA TYR A 470 4.17 -6.61 -15.35
C TYR A 470 3.93 -6.66 -16.85
N PHE A 471 2.74 -7.02 -17.30
CA PHE A 471 2.42 -7.10 -18.73
C PHE A 471 2.10 -5.74 -19.39
N SER A 472 1.93 -4.67 -18.61
CA SER A 472 1.62 -3.34 -19.14
C SER A 472 2.82 -2.45 -19.41
N HIS A 473 4.03 -2.86 -19.04
CA HIS A 473 5.24 -2.07 -19.22
C HIS A 473 5.72 -2.12 -20.68
N ALA A 474 5.76 -0.96 -21.35
CA ALA A 474 6.36 -0.83 -22.67
C ALA A 474 7.86 -1.15 -22.61
N ASN A 475 8.36 -1.80 -23.64
CA ASN A 475 9.78 -2.20 -23.80
C ASN A 475 10.32 -3.13 -22.70
N HIS A 476 9.45 -3.84 -22.00
CA HIS A 476 9.84 -4.78 -20.98
C HIS A 476 10.10 -6.17 -21.58
N THR A 477 11.24 -6.77 -21.22
CA THR A 477 11.51 -8.16 -21.62
C THR A 477 10.74 -9.11 -20.70
N ILE A 478 9.72 -9.78 -21.24
CA ILE A 478 9.05 -10.87 -20.57
C ILE A 478 10.01 -12.06 -20.54
N THR A 479 10.39 -12.51 -19.33
CA THR A 479 11.32 -13.63 -19.17
C THR A 479 10.59 -14.94 -18.94
N ASN A 480 11.14 -16.03 -19.47
CA ASN A 480 10.57 -17.38 -19.28
C ASN A 480 10.50 -17.76 -17.80
N GLU A 481 11.48 -17.36 -16.99
CA GLU A 481 11.51 -17.63 -15.54
C GLU A 481 10.28 -17.05 -14.83
N VAL A 482 9.86 -15.81 -15.16
CA VAL A 482 8.65 -15.23 -14.59
C VAL A 482 7.40 -15.94 -15.08
N LEU A 483 7.34 -16.33 -16.36
CA LEU A 483 6.20 -17.08 -16.91
C LEU A 483 6.04 -18.46 -16.26
N GLU A 484 7.14 -19.19 -16.07
CA GLU A 484 7.16 -20.48 -15.37
C GLU A 484 6.66 -20.32 -13.91
N CYS A 485 7.15 -19.31 -13.19
CA CYS A 485 6.65 -18.99 -11.85
C CYS A 485 5.15 -18.64 -11.83
N LEU A 486 4.63 -17.96 -12.86
CA LEU A 486 3.20 -17.65 -12.97
C LEU A 486 2.35 -18.87 -13.31
N GLU A 487 2.89 -19.86 -14.02
CA GLU A 487 2.22 -21.14 -14.30
C GLU A 487 2.11 -22.00 -13.04
N GLU A 488 3.21 -22.16 -12.28
CA GLU A 488 3.26 -22.96 -11.05
C GLU A 488 2.55 -22.28 -9.86
N GLY A 489 2.47 -20.96 -9.85
CA GLY A 489 1.90 -20.17 -8.74
C GLY A 489 2.03 -18.68 -8.98
N TYR A 490 2.83 -18.04 -8.16
CA TYR A 490 3.22 -16.61 -8.28
C TYR A 490 4.65 -16.43 -7.78
N PRO A 491 5.42 -15.51 -8.36
CA PRO A 491 6.70 -15.12 -7.78
C PRO A 491 6.55 -14.73 -6.31
N PRO A 492 7.47 -15.12 -5.41
CA PRO A 492 7.38 -14.84 -3.97
C PRO A 492 7.14 -13.35 -3.66
N ILE A 493 7.75 -12.45 -4.43
CA ILE A 493 7.60 -11.00 -4.26
C ILE A 493 6.14 -10.53 -4.42
N VAL A 494 5.34 -11.20 -5.26
CA VAL A 494 3.92 -10.89 -5.44
C VAL A 494 3.14 -11.23 -4.17
N ARG A 495 3.40 -12.40 -3.59
CA ARG A 495 2.76 -12.83 -2.34
C ARG A 495 3.15 -11.91 -1.17
N GLN A 496 4.44 -11.61 -1.03
CA GLN A 496 4.95 -10.74 0.04
C GLN A 496 4.35 -9.34 -0.03
N SER A 497 4.33 -8.72 -1.21
CA SER A 497 3.70 -7.42 -1.42
C SER A 497 2.21 -7.43 -1.06
N ALA A 498 1.49 -8.46 -1.51
CA ALA A 498 0.06 -8.61 -1.23
C ALA A 498 -0.24 -8.86 0.25
N ILE A 499 0.62 -9.58 0.98
CA ILE A 499 0.51 -9.74 2.44
C ILE A 499 0.66 -8.39 3.15
N ILE A 500 1.69 -7.60 2.82
CA ILE A 500 1.88 -6.27 3.42
C ILE A 500 0.66 -5.39 3.15
N LEU A 501 0.17 -5.38 1.91
CA LEU A 501 -1.01 -4.63 1.52
C LEU A 501 -2.25 -5.06 2.33
N ARG A 502 -2.52 -6.36 2.44
CA ARG A 502 -3.65 -6.91 3.21
C ARG A 502 -3.54 -6.57 4.70
N LEU A 503 -2.41 -6.80 5.31
CA LEU A 503 -2.21 -6.54 6.73
C LEU A 503 -2.28 -5.04 7.07
N ALA A 504 -1.81 -4.16 6.19
CA ALA A 504 -1.97 -2.71 6.34
C ALA A 504 -3.45 -2.30 6.24
N ASN A 505 -4.20 -2.87 5.28
CA ASN A 505 -5.64 -2.67 5.16
C ASN A 505 -6.37 -3.12 6.42
N ASP A 506 -6.14 -4.34 6.89
CA ASP A 506 -6.79 -4.89 8.09
C ASP A 506 -6.53 -4.04 9.34
N LEU A 507 -5.30 -3.53 9.52
CA LEU A 507 -4.98 -2.61 10.62
C LEU A 507 -5.83 -1.33 10.60
N ALA A 508 -6.21 -0.86 9.41
CA ALA A 508 -6.99 0.36 9.24
C ALA A 508 -8.51 0.14 9.29
N THR A 509 -9.00 -0.99 8.76
CA THR A 509 -10.42 -1.17 8.44
C THR A 509 -11.14 -2.17 9.34
N SER A 510 -10.43 -3.13 9.94
CA SER A 510 -11.03 -4.29 10.62
C SER A 510 -12.04 -3.94 11.71
N SER A 511 -11.84 -2.85 12.45
CA SER A 511 -12.78 -2.44 13.53
C SER A 511 -14.11 -1.94 12.97
N GLU A 512 -14.12 -1.22 11.84
CA GLU A 512 -15.35 -0.74 11.20
C GLU A 512 -16.05 -1.87 10.43
N GLU A 513 -15.30 -2.75 9.78
CA GLU A 513 -15.80 -3.94 9.10
C GLU A 513 -16.47 -4.89 10.09
N LEU A 514 -15.86 -5.11 11.26
CA LEU A 514 -16.48 -5.92 12.33
C LEU A 514 -17.80 -5.32 12.82
N LYS A 515 -17.90 -3.98 12.96
CA LYS A 515 -19.15 -3.30 13.31
C LYS A 515 -20.24 -3.47 12.25
N ARG A 516 -19.88 -3.56 10.98
CA ARG A 516 -20.80 -3.86 9.87
C ARG A 516 -21.22 -5.33 9.85
N GLY A 517 -20.53 -6.19 10.60
CA GLY A 517 -20.75 -7.63 10.65
C GLY A 517 -20.09 -8.38 9.50
N ASP A 518 -18.99 -7.88 8.96
CA ASP A 518 -18.20 -8.56 7.92
C ASP A 518 -17.40 -9.73 8.48
N ALA A 519 -16.83 -10.57 7.61
CA ALA A 519 -16.01 -11.71 8.01
C ALA A 519 -14.79 -11.26 8.84
N PRO A 520 -14.37 -12.06 9.86
CA PRO A 520 -13.19 -11.77 10.67
C PRO A 520 -11.94 -11.57 9.82
N LYS A 521 -11.16 -10.53 10.13
CA LYS A 521 -9.88 -10.21 9.48
C LYS A 521 -8.70 -10.67 10.34
N SER A 522 -7.46 -10.40 9.91
CA SER A 522 -6.25 -10.91 10.57
C SER A 522 -6.20 -10.66 12.09
N ILE A 523 -6.64 -9.49 12.55
CA ILE A 523 -6.64 -9.12 13.97
C ILE A 523 -7.56 -10.05 14.75
N GLN A 524 -8.82 -10.22 14.31
CA GLN A 524 -9.82 -11.07 14.98
C GLN A 524 -9.42 -12.56 14.92
N CYS A 525 -8.81 -13.00 13.81
CA CYS A 525 -8.31 -14.36 13.67
C CYS A 525 -7.22 -14.64 14.71
N TYR A 526 -6.22 -13.75 14.83
CA TYR A 526 -5.15 -13.89 15.80
C TYR A 526 -5.64 -13.80 17.25
N MET A 527 -6.54 -12.86 17.57
CA MET A 527 -7.14 -12.75 18.89
C MET A 527 -7.87 -14.04 19.30
N LYS A 528 -8.64 -14.64 18.38
CA LYS A 528 -9.37 -15.89 18.65
C LYS A 528 -8.41 -17.07 18.86
N GLU A 529 -7.36 -17.17 18.05
CA GLU A 529 -6.38 -18.26 18.09
C GLU A 529 -5.53 -18.24 19.37
N THR A 530 -5.09 -17.05 19.78
CA THR A 530 -4.12 -16.88 20.87
C THR A 530 -4.72 -16.35 22.17
N ASN A 531 -5.97 -15.90 22.15
CA ASN A 531 -6.68 -15.30 23.29
C ASN A 531 -5.97 -14.05 23.86
N VAL A 532 -5.37 -13.23 22.99
CA VAL A 532 -4.71 -11.97 23.34
C VAL A 532 -5.65 -10.78 23.18
N THR A 533 -5.24 -9.60 23.68
CA THR A 533 -5.95 -8.33 23.49
C THR A 533 -5.83 -7.84 22.03
N GLU A 534 -6.73 -6.94 21.64
CA GLU A 534 -6.67 -6.30 20.31
C GLU A 534 -5.34 -5.54 20.12
N GLU A 535 -4.82 -4.88 21.15
CA GLU A 535 -3.56 -4.15 21.09
C GLU A 535 -2.37 -5.08 20.81
N GLU A 536 -2.30 -6.21 21.52
CA GLU A 536 -1.29 -7.24 21.28
C GLU A 536 -1.41 -7.85 19.88
N ALA A 537 -2.64 -8.11 19.42
CA ALA A 537 -2.87 -8.60 18.07
C ALA A 537 -2.40 -7.58 17.01
N ARG A 538 -2.73 -6.29 17.16
CA ARG A 538 -2.25 -5.23 16.26
C ARG A 538 -0.73 -5.10 16.27
N HIS A 539 -0.09 -5.28 17.41
CA HIS A 539 1.37 -5.33 17.52
C HIS A 539 1.95 -6.52 16.72
N HIS A 540 1.34 -7.69 16.84
CA HIS A 540 1.76 -8.87 16.08
C HIS A 540 1.60 -8.67 14.57
N ILE A 541 0.49 -8.08 14.12
CA ILE A 541 0.29 -7.79 12.68
C ILE A 541 1.35 -6.79 12.15
N LYS A 542 1.70 -5.76 12.93
CA LYS A 542 2.81 -4.85 12.57
C LYS A 542 4.16 -5.56 12.50
N PHE A 543 4.40 -6.48 13.41
CA PHE A 543 5.59 -7.33 13.38
C PHE A 543 5.64 -8.17 12.09
N LEU A 544 4.52 -8.81 11.69
CA LEU A 544 4.45 -9.58 10.44
C LEU A 544 4.74 -8.71 9.21
N ILE A 545 4.23 -7.47 9.15
CA ILE A 545 4.56 -6.52 8.10
C ILE A 545 6.08 -6.29 8.04
N SER A 546 6.73 -6.07 9.20
CA SER A 546 8.17 -5.86 9.25
C SER A 546 8.98 -7.07 8.79
N GLU A 547 8.58 -8.28 9.21
CA GLU A 547 9.24 -9.52 8.77
C GLU A 547 9.07 -9.76 7.27
N THR A 548 7.86 -9.53 6.75
CA THR A 548 7.62 -9.66 5.30
C THR A 548 8.45 -8.64 4.48
N TRP A 549 8.70 -7.43 5.00
CA TRP A 549 9.63 -6.48 4.38
C TRP A 549 11.08 -7.00 4.36
N LYS A 550 11.55 -7.68 5.41
CA LYS A 550 12.88 -8.31 5.43
C LYS A 550 13.00 -9.42 4.36
N GLU A 551 11.94 -10.18 4.16
CA GLU A 551 11.88 -11.15 3.05
C GLU A 551 11.99 -10.45 1.69
N MET A 552 11.22 -9.37 1.47
CA MET A 552 11.26 -8.60 0.22
C MET A 552 12.60 -7.91 -0.05
N ASN A 553 13.40 -7.65 0.99
CA ASN A 553 14.74 -7.10 0.87
C ASN A 553 15.77 -8.15 0.41
N ASN A 554 15.44 -9.43 0.47
CA ASN A 554 16.32 -10.48 -0.02
C ASN A 554 16.11 -10.69 -1.53
N PRO A 555 17.07 -10.37 -2.42
CA PRO A 555 16.90 -10.54 -3.86
C PRO A 555 16.95 -12.01 -4.30
N GLU A 556 17.48 -12.90 -3.45
CA GLU A 556 17.66 -14.31 -3.78
C GLU A 556 16.30 -15.03 -3.78
N GLY A 557 16.01 -15.77 -4.87
CA GLY A 557 14.81 -16.59 -4.98
C GLY A 557 13.50 -15.82 -5.28
N LEU A 558 13.55 -14.52 -5.62
CA LEU A 558 12.35 -13.74 -5.93
C LEU A 558 11.67 -14.17 -7.25
N CYS A 559 12.39 -14.84 -8.15
CA CYS A 559 11.88 -15.31 -9.45
C CYS A 559 11.08 -14.19 -10.17
N ALA A 560 11.65 -12.99 -10.24
CA ALA A 560 10.97 -11.82 -10.77
C ALA A 560 11.95 -10.86 -11.45
N SER A 561 11.48 -10.15 -12.48
CA SER A 561 12.26 -9.10 -13.11
C SER A 561 12.43 -7.88 -12.18
N SER A 562 13.45 -7.06 -12.43
CA SER A 562 13.69 -5.84 -11.63
C SER A 562 12.47 -4.91 -11.61
N SER A 563 11.73 -4.80 -12.74
CA SER A 563 10.52 -3.97 -12.81
C SER A 563 9.38 -4.55 -11.97
N MET A 564 9.17 -5.87 -11.98
CA MET A 564 8.16 -6.53 -11.14
C MET A 564 8.49 -6.37 -9.65
N ILE A 565 9.77 -6.49 -9.27
CA ILE A 565 10.24 -6.29 -7.89
C ILE A 565 9.92 -4.86 -7.43
N GLU A 566 10.22 -3.87 -8.28
CA GLU A 566 9.97 -2.47 -7.94
C GLU A 566 8.47 -2.17 -7.86
N ASP A 567 7.66 -2.67 -8.79
CA ASP A 567 6.21 -2.53 -8.74
C ASP A 567 5.63 -3.15 -7.47
N ALA A 568 6.02 -4.39 -7.16
CA ALA A 568 5.57 -5.08 -5.97
C ALA A 568 5.92 -4.32 -4.68
N ARG A 569 7.16 -3.79 -4.57
CA ARG A 569 7.57 -2.94 -3.45
C ARG A 569 6.74 -1.66 -3.38
N ASN A 570 6.47 -1.01 -4.51
CA ASN A 570 5.69 0.21 -4.54
C ASN A 570 4.20 -0.04 -4.24
N PHE A 571 3.62 -1.20 -4.61
CA PHE A 571 2.29 -1.58 -4.15
C PHE A 571 2.24 -1.78 -2.63
N ALA A 572 3.23 -2.42 -2.02
CA ALA A 572 3.34 -2.54 -0.56
C ALA A 572 3.47 -1.16 0.11
N ARG A 573 4.32 -0.27 -0.43
CA ARG A 573 4.47 1.13 0.04
C ARG A 573 3.16 1.90 -0.04
N MET A 574 2.44 1.76 -1.17
CA MET A 574 1.13 2.40 -1.31
C MET A 574 0.11 1.86 -0.33
N GLY A 575 0.12 0.56 -0.01
CA GLY A 575 -0.71 -0.01 1.06
C GLY A 575 -0.44 0.68 2.40
N LEU A 576 0.82 0.81 2.80
CA LEU A 576 1.18 1.52 4.03
C LEU A 576 0.77 3.00 4.00
N PHE A 577 0.93 3.69 2.88
CA PHE A 577 0.52 5.09 2.72
C PHE A 577 -1.01 5.27 2.79
N MET A 578 -1.75 4.46 2.07
CA MET A 578 -3.22 4.61 1.99
C MET A 578 -3.90 4.28 3.32
N TYR A 579 -3.38 3.28 4.04
CA TYR A 579 -3.96 2.80 5.29
C TYR A 579 -3.30 3.32 6.56
N GLN A 580 -2.35 4.26 6.45
CA GLN A 580 -1.60 4.83 7.58
C GLN A 580 -2.49 5.50 8.65
N HIS A 581 -3.57 6.13 8.24
CA HIS A 581 -4.45 6.93 9.11
C HIS A 581 -5.93 6.53 9.00
N GLY A 582 -6.21 5.29 8.70
CA GLY A 582 -7.55 4.76 8.45
C GLY A 582 -7.73 4.33 7.01
N ASP A 583 -8.97 4.08 6.61
CA ASP A 583 -9.30 3.61 5.25
C ASP A 583 -9.20 4.75 4.22
N GLY A 584 -8.02 4.96 3.67
CA GLY A 584 -7.77 5.96 2.63
C GLY A 584 -8.29 5.59 1.24
N HIS A 585 -8.81 4.36 1.07
CA HIS A 585 -9.38 3.92 -0.20
C HIS A 585 -10.90 4.11 -0.25
N SER A 586 -11.62 3.65 0.77
CA SER A 586 -13.09 3.71 0.78
C SER A 586 -13.61 4.98 1.44
N SER A 587 -12.89 5.54 2.42
CA SER A 587 -13.28 6.79 3.09
C SER A 587 -12.92 8.02 2.27
N GLN A 588 -13.90 8.87 2.03
CA GLN A 588 -13.73 10.15 1.31
C GLN A 588 -13.68 11.34 2.28
N ASP A 589 -12.96 11.19 3.37
CA ASP A 589 -12.76 12.23 4.35
C ASP A 589 -11.89 13.40 3.81
N ASN A 590 -11.80 14.47 4.59
CA ASN A 590 -11.04 15.66 4.20
C ASN A 590 -9.55 15.35 3.99
N ARG A 591 -8.97 14.41 4.74
CA ARG A 591 -7.56 14.01 4.62
C ARG A 591 -7.30 13.27 3.30
N SER A 592 -8.13 12.30 2.96
CA SER A 592 -8.05 11.57 1.69
C SER A 592 -8.21 12.53 0.50
N LYS A 593 -9.19 13.45 0.57
CA LYS A 593 -9.39 14.50 -0.43
C LYS A 593 -8.18 15.41 -0.56
N GLU A 594 -7.58 15.84 0.53
CA GLU A 594 -6.41 16.71 0.53
C GLU A 594 -5.19 16.01 -0.07
N ARG A 595 -4.90 14.77 0.32
CA ARG A 595 -3.82 13.96 -0.25
C ARG A 595 -3.94 13.82 -1.76
N ILE A 596 -5.13 13.48 -2.26
CA ILE A 596 -5.40 13.39 -3.71
C ILE A 596 -5.19 14.74 -4.38
N SER A 597 -5.74 15.81 -3.78
CA SER A 597 -5.63 17.16 -4.32
C SER A 597 -4.17 17.62 -4.43
N GLU A 598 -3.36 17.38 -3.41
CA GLU A 598 -1.96 17.77 -3.36
C GLU A 598 -1.07 16.97 -4.32
N LEU A 599 -1.34 15.67 -4.50
CA LEU A 599 -0.49 14.81 -5.34
C LEU A 599 -0.87 14.87 -6.82
N ILE A 600 -2.16 15.10 -7.13
CA ILE A 600 -2.68 14.94 -8.50
C ILE A 600 -3.19 16.26 -9.09
N ILE A 601 -3.80 17.16 -8.28
CA ILE A 601 -4.57 18.28 -8.82
C ILE A 601 -3.84 19.61 -8.69
N LYS A 602 -3.37 19.95 -7.47
CA LYS A 602 -2.76 21.26 -7.18
C LYS A 602 -1.28 21.27 -7.56
N PRO A 603 -0.84 22.20 -8.42
CA PRO A 603 0.59 22.34 -8.70
C PRO A 603 1.36 22.82 -7.45
N ILE A 604 2.66 22.54 -7.42
CA ILE A 604 3.58 23.11 -6.45
C ILE A 604 3.94 24.54 -6.92
N PRO A 605 3.75 25.57 -6.09
CA PRO A 605 4.00 26.97 -6.46
C PRO A 605 5.48 27.29 -6.69
#